data_00af7b9fa04060d6f50648ccc879a890
#
_entry.id   00af7b9fa04060d6f50648ccc879a890
#
_cell.length_a   1.000
_cell.length_b   1.000
_cell.length_c   1.000
_cell.angle_alpha   90.00
_cell.angle_beta   90.00
_cell.angle_gamma   90.00
#
_symmetry.space_group_name_H-M   'P 1'
#
loop_
_entity.id
_entity.type
_entity.pdbx_description
1 polymer ?
#
loop_
_entity_poly.entity_id
_entity_poly.type
_entity_poly.pdbx_seq_one_letter_code
_entity_poly.pdbx_strand_id
1 'polypeptide(L)'
;MSNDPKDGFQSAIYAGTVRHRRLSPRKHDFNYPLFMFLLKVDEIPSVVKTFWQLSFNAFCWARFKRSDYIVSEHESITDAVRSKIAEELNFPVKELGKEVFFLGHLRYFGFYFSPLNVYFVKTADKFTHMLAEVSNTPWNEKHYYALDLENLEKHPKEFHVSPFNSMDQTYQWKISPPEDSPKPCIIHIESFDQKTNMKVFDATLNLHRRPLDKPELARVLIRTPIQTASVVFGIYWQALKLFLKRAPFYKHPFKSGTKGKTTQHEPEKFSH
;
A
#
# COMPACT_ATOMS: atom_id res chain seq x y z
N MET A 1 3.76 34.43 16.82
CA MET A 1 2.40 33.87 16.83
C MET A 1 2.54 32.36 16.93
N SER A 2 2.24 31.77 18.08
CA SER A 2 2.32 30.34 18.30
C SER A 2 1.09 29.71 17.69
N ASN A 3 1.26 28.97 16.60
CA ASN A 3 0.25 28.06 16.11
C ASN A 3 0.21 26.84 17.01
N ASP A 4 -0.55 26.95 18.08
CA ASP A 4 -0.96 25.77 18.86
C ASP A 4 -2.00 25.01 18.00
N PRO A 5 -1.77 23.76 17.60
CA PRO A 5 -2.75 23.02 16.80
C PRO A 5 -3.86 22.54 17.72
N LYS A 6 -4.81 23.42 18.04
CA LYS A 6 -6.04 23.06 18.77
C LYS A 6 -7.01 22.25 17.91
N ASP A 7 -6.82 22.26 16.59
CA ASP A 7 -7.50 21.36 15.65
C ASP A 7 -6.51 20.28 15.25
N GLY A 8 -6.75 19.05 15.70
CA GLY A 8 -5.88 17.91 15.49
C GLY A 8 -5.66 17.62 13.99
N PHE A 9 -4.53 16.98 13.65
CA PHE A 9 -4.24 16.53 12.28
C PHE A 9 -5.37 15.67 11.72
N GLN A 10 -5.66 15.79 10.42
CA GLN A 10 -6.47 14.82 9.69
C GLN A 10 -5.71 13.49 9.52
N SER A 11 -4.39 13.56 9.52
CA SER A 11 -3.50 12.40 9.62
C SER A 11 -3.78 11.59 10.89
N ALA A 12 -3.68 10.26 10.78
CA ALA A 12 -4.04 9.35 11.86
C ALA A 12 -3.21 8.05 11.79
N ILE A 13 -3.27 7.25 12.83
CA ILE A 13 -2.83 5.86 12.82
C ILE A 13 -4.06 4.99 12.55
N TYR A 14 -3.94 4.03 11.67
CA TYR A 14 -4.95 3.02 11.39
C TYR A 14 -4.43 1.65 11.81
N ALA A 15 -5.13 0.99 12.73
CA ALA A 15 -4.70 -0.30 13.26
C ALA A 15 -5.81 -1.34 13.15
N GLY A 16 -5.44 -2.57 12.83
CA GLY A 16 -6.39 -3.65 12.63
C GLY A 16 -5.72 -4.91 12.13
N THR A 17 -6.29 -5.51 11.08
CA THR A 17 -5.82 -6.80 10.56
C THR A 17 -5.79 -6.84 9.04
N VAL A 18 -4.89 -7.64 8.51
CA VAL A 18 -4.91 -8.10 7.12
C VAL A 18 -5.18 -9.60 7.11
N ARG A 19 -6.17 -10.00 6.34
CA ARG A 19 -6.54 -11.40 6.14
C ARG A 19 -6.36 -11.76 4.67
N HIS A 20 -5.78 -12.94 4.43
CA HIS A 20 -5.69 -13.54 3.11
C HIS A 20 -6.35 -14.91 3.16
N ARG A 21 -7.24 -15.17 2.20
CA ARG A 21 -7.96 -16.43 2.12
C ARG A 21 -7.90 -16.99 0.69
N ARG A 22 -7.22 -18.11 0.56
CA ARG A 22 -7.22 -18.92 -0.66
C ARG A 22 -8.30 -19.97 -0.57
N LEU A 23 -9.15 -20.04 -1.58
CA LEU A 23 -10.26 -21.00 -1.68
C LEU A 23 -9.92 -22.16 -2.62
N SER A 24 -9.19 -21.90 -3.69
CA SER A 24 -8.82 -22.87 -4.71
C SER A 24 -7.38 -22.64 -5.20
N PRO A 25 -6.66 -23.66 -5.67
CA PRO A 25 -6.98 -25.10 -5.63
C PRO A 25 -6.72 -25.74 -4.25
N ARG A 26 -5.99 -25.06 -3.37
CA ARG A 26 -5.68 -25.50 -2.00
C ARG A 26 -6.13 -24.43 -1.01
N LYS A 27 -7.04 -24.81 -0.10
CA LYS A 27 -7.53 -23.89 0.94
C LYS A 27 -6.39 -23.49 1.88
N HIS A 28 -6.26 -22.19 2.09
CA HIS A 28 -5.28 -21.61 2.99
C HIS A 28 -5.76 -20.23 3.45
N ASP A 29 -5.80 -20.03 4.77
CA ASP A 29 -6.27 -18.79 5.40
C ASP A 29 -5.26 -18.36 6.46
N PHE A 30 -4.99 -17.05 6.50
CA PHE A 30 -4.20 -16.46 7.57
C PHE A 30 -4.60 -15.01 7.81
N ASN A 31 -4.40 -14.58 9.05
CA ASN A 31 -4.73 -13.23 9.49
C ASN A 31 -3.59 -12.71 10.37
N TYR A 32 -3.16 -11.47 10.13
CA TYR A 32 -2.13 -10.81 10.92
C TYR A 32 -2.60 -9.43 11.39
N PRO A 33 -2.28 -9.05 12.66
CA PRO A 33 -2.45 -7.68 13.08
C PRO A 33 -1.43 -6.78 12.35
N LEU A 34 -1.86 -5.58 11.97
CA LEU A 34 -0.97 -4.54 11.46
C LEU A 34 -1.50 -3.15 11.80
N PHE A 35 -0.63 -2.17 11.65
CA PHE A 35 -1.03 -0.77 11.59
C PHE A 35 -0.42 -0.11 10.36
N MET A 36 -1.04 0.96 9.90
CA MET A 36 -0.57 1.82 8.82
C MET A 36 -0.74 3.27 9.24
N PHE A 37 0.03 4.17 8.63
CA PHE A 37 -0.20 5.60 8.78
C PHE A 37 -1.16 6.07 7.70
N LEU A 38 -2.20 6.80 8.10
CA LEU A 38 -2.95 7.66 7.20
C LEU A 38 -2.36 9.06 7.33
N LEU A 39 -1.69 9.53 6.29
CA LEU A 39 -1.09 10.87 6.26
C LEU A 39 -1.75 11.69 5.16
N LYS A 40 -2.37 12.81 5.52
CA LYS A 40 -2.70 13.84 4.55
C LYS A 40 -1.37 14.40 4.02
N VAL A 41 -1.14 14.33 2.72
CA VAL A 41 0.18 14.61 2.13
C VAL A 41 0.69 15.99 2.51
N ASP A 42 -0.19 16.98 2.52
CA ASP A 42 0.15 18.37 2.86
C ASP A 42 0.48 18.55 4.36
N GLU A 43 0.03 17.64 5.23
CA GLU A 43 0.34 17.68 6.66
C GLU A 43 1.68 17.02 7.00
N ILE A 44 2.28 16.22 6.11
CA ILE A 44 3.48 15.43 6.41
C ILE A 44 4.62 16.28 7.01
N PRO A 45 4.94 17.49 6.49
CA PRO A 45 5.99 18.30 7.09
C PRO A 45 5.69 18.70 8.54
N SER A 46 4.45 19.06 8.82
CA SER A 46 4.00 19.44 10.17
C SER A 46 3.97 18.25 11.12
N VAL A 47 3.50 17.10 10.67
CA VAL A 47 3.50 15.84 11.42
C VAL A 47 4.93 15.43 11.80
N VAL A 48 5.85 15.42 10.84
CA VAL A 48 7.27 15.08 11.11
C VAL A 48 7.92 16.08 12.08
N LYS A 49 7.59 17.37 11.98
CA LYS A 49 8.10 18.39 12.91
C LYS A 49 7.55 18.22 14.34
N THR A 50 6.31 17.77 14.47
CA THR A 50 5.63 17.65 15.77
C THR A 50 6.08 16.44 16.58
N PHE A 51 6.40 15.34 15.89
CA PHE A 51 6.72 14.05 16.51
C PHE A 51 8.19 13.71 16.32
N TRP A 52 9.00 13.82 17.38
CA TRP A 52 10.44 13.55 17.34
C TRP A 52 10.80 12.11 16.90
N GLN A 53 9.86 11.17 17.01
CA GLN A 53 10.01 9.79 16.55
C GLN A 53 10.01 9.68 15.01
N LEU A 54 9.60 10.76 14.33
CA LEU A 54 9.51 10.82 12.88
C LEU A 54 10.61 11.69 12.28
N SER A 55 11.07 11.37 11.07
CA SER A 55 12.08 12.16 10.37
C SER A 55 11.96 12.00 8.85
N PHE A 56 12.54 12.95 8.11
CA PHE A 56 12.77 12.82 6.66
C PHE A 56 14.14 12.21 6.35
N ASN A 57 15.18 12.60 7.06
CA ASN A 57 16.57 12.35 6.67
C ASN A 57 17.39 11.62 7.73
N ALA A 58 17.11 11.85 9.03
CA ALA A 58 17.87 11.27 10.13
C ALA A 58 17.43 9.82 10.41
N PHE A 59 18.32 9.03 11.00
CA PHE A 59 17.94 7.76 11.59
C PHE A 59 17.03 8.02 12.79
N CYS A 60 15.84 7.44 12.74
CA CYS A 60 14.82 7.57 13.80
C CYS A 60 13.92 6.34 13.80
N TRP A 61 12.93 6.33 14.68
CA TRP A 61 12.02 5.19 14.81
C TRP A 61 11.19 4.96 13.54
N ALA A 62 10.71 6.05 12.93
CA ALA A 62 10.03 5.97 11.64
C ALA A 62 10.46 7.14 10.74
N ARG A 63 10.71 6.86 9.46
CA ARG A 63 11.17 7.84 8.48
C ARG A 63 10.26 7.85 7.25
N PHE A 64 9.83 9.06 6.88
CA PHE A 64 9.18 9.27 5.61
C PHE A 64 10.25 9.60 4.54
N LYS A 65 10.59 8.63 3.70
CA LYS A 65 11.56 8.81 2.62
C LYS A 65 10.82 8.84 1.28
N ARG A 66 10.84 9.99 0.58
CA ARG A 66 10.09 10.19 -0.68
C ARG A 66 10.33 9.09 -1.71
N SER A 67 11.55 8.59 -1.83
CA SER A 67 11.92 7.55 -2.81
C SER A 67 11.36 6.15 -2.50
N ASP A 68 10.75 5.93 -1.35
CA ASP A 68 10.13 4.64 -1.01
C ASP A 68 8.73 4.50 -1.66
N TYR A 69 8.12 5.61 -2.06
CA TYR A 69 6.73 5.69 -2.53
C TYR A 69 6.64 5.84 -4.03
N ILE A 70 5.44 6.19 -4.53
CA ILE A 70 5.14 6.31 -5.95
C ILE A 70 6.31 6.88 -6.78
N VAL A 71 6.76 6.08 -7.76
CA VAL A 71 7.81 6.50 -8.70
C VAL A 71 7.20 7.41 -9.74
N SER A 72 7.73 8.62 -9.86
CA SER A 72 7.24 9.64 -10.79
C SER A 72 8.33 10.68 -11.04
N GLU A 73 8.26 11.37 -12.17
CA GLU A 73 9.06 12.57 -12.45
C GLU A 73 8.62 13.77 -11.61
N HIS A 74 7.43 13.73 -11.01
CA HIS A 74 6.94 14.77 -10.11
C HIS A 74 7.60 14.66 -8.74
N GLU A 75 8.09 15.78 -8.20
CA GLU A 75 8.60 15.85 -6.82
C GLU A 75 7.47 15.66 -5.80
N SER A 76 6.31 16.28 -6.07
CA SER A 76 5.12 16.19 -5.22
C SER A 76 4.44 14.83 -5.34
N ILE A 77 4.15 14.19 -4.19
CA ILE A 77 3.34 12.97 -4.15
C ILE A 77 1.92 13.23 -4.66
N THR A 78 1.36 14.38 -4.32
CA THR A 78 0.01 14.79 -4.78
C THR A 78 -0.08 14.80 -6.29
N ASP A 79 0.88 15.43 -6.97
CA ASP A 79 0.87 15.50 -8.42
C ASP A 79 1.18 14.15 -9.06
N ALA A 80 2.12 13.39 -8.49
CA ALA A 80 2.44 12.04 -8.94
C ALA A 80 1.21 11.12 -8.90
N VAL A 81 0.45 11.13 -7.79
CA VAL A 81 -0.75 10.31 -7.62
C VAL A 81 -1.85 10.73 -8.58
N ARG A 82 -2.11 12.03 -8.69
CA ARG A 82 -3.15 12.57 -9.58
C ARG A 82 -2.85 12.29 -11.06
N SER A 83 -1.59 12.49 -11.47
CA SER A 83 -1.16 12.18 -12.83
C SER A 83 -1.28 10.69 -13.14
N LYS A 84 -0.92 9.83 -12.18
CA LYS A 84 -1.02 8.38 -12.37
C LYS A 84 -2.47 7.90 -12.46
N ILE A 85 -3.37 8.43 -11.64
CA ILE A 85 -4.82 8.13 -11.72
C ILE A 85 -5.38 8.61 -13.07
N ALA A 86 -5.02 9.83 -13.49
CA ALA A 86 -5.48 10.40 -14.76
C ALA A 86 -5.03 9.55 -15.96
N GLU A 87 -3.77 9.07 -15.94
CA GLU A 87 -3.21 8.19 -16.96
C GLU A 87 -3.95 6.84 -17.02
N GLU A 88 -4.10 6.16 -15.89
CA GLU A 88 -4.67 4.81 -15.82
C GLU A 88 -6.18 4.77 -16.13
N LEU A 89 -6.93 5.80 -15.70
CA LEU A 89 -8.38 5.88 -15.93
C LEU A 89 -8.76 6.69 -17.16
N ASN A 90 -7.78 7.25 -17.90
CA ASN A 90 -8.02 8.20 -18.97
C ASN A 90 -8.96 9.35 -18.53
N PHE A 91 -8.69 9.91 -17.35
CA PHE A 91 -9.52 10.90 -16.66
C PHE A 91 -8.82 12.27 -16.62
N PRO A 92 -9.54 13.40 -16.77
CA PRO A 92 -8.91 14.71 -16.75
C PRO A 92 -8.31 15.05 -15.38
N VAL A 93 -6.99 15.23 -15.31
CA VAL A 93 -6.28 15.49 -14.04
C VAL A 93 -6.80 16.72 -13.29
N LYS A 94 -7.35 17.71 -14.00
CA LYS A 94 -7.93 18.93 -13.41
C LYS A 94 -9.21 18.69 -12.61
N GLU A 95 -9.91 17.60 -12.88
CA GLU A 95 -11.15 17.20 -12.20
C GLU A 95 -10.89 16.37 -10.95
N LEU A 96 -9.67 15.83 -10.80
CA LEU A 96 -9.24 15.18 -9.57
C LEU A 96 -9.01 16.20 -8.46
N GLY A 97 -9.49 15.90 -7.28
CA GLY A 97 -9.24 16.70 -6.09
C GLY A 97 -7.74 16.84 -5.79
N LYS A 98 -7.39 17.87 -5.03
CA LYS A 98 -5.99 18.16 -4.66
C LYS A 98 -5.59 17.57 -3.31
N GLU A 99 -6.56 17.16 -2.48
CA GLU A 99 -6.27 16.54 -1.19
C GLU A 99 -5.98 15.06 -1.40
N VAL A 100 -4.74 14.67 -1.09
CA VAL A 100 -4.28 13.28 -1.17
C VAL A 100 -3.94 12.78 0.21
N PHE A 101 -4.46 11.59 0.53
CA PHE A 101 -4.19 10.89 1.78
C PHE A 101 -3.43 9.61 1.48
N PHE A 102 -2.25 9.47 2.03
CA PHE A 102 -1.43 8.27 1.95
C PHE A 102 -1.78 7.32 3.09
N LEU A 103 -2.16 6.10 2.79
CA LEU A 103 -2.32 5.00 3.75
C LEU A 103 -1.25 3.95 3.47
N GLY A 104 -0.26 3.83 4.36
CA GLY A 104 0.86 2.94 4.12
C GLY A 104 1.83 2.84 5.29
N HIS A 105 2.93 2.14 5.04
CA HIS A 105 4.02 2.02 6.00
C HIS A 105 5.09 3.08 5.78
N LEU A 106 5.73 3.48 6.87
CA LEU A 106 6.95 4.26 6.85
C LEU A 106 8.18 3.33 6.88
N ARG A 107 9.35 3.89 6.75
CA ARG A 107 10.61 3.20 6.97
C ARG A 107 10.89 3.12 8.47
N TYR A 108 10.84 1.92 9.05
CA TYR A 108 11.04 1.71 10.48
C TYR A 108 12.48 1.28 10.78
N PHE A 109 13.15 2.00 11.67
CA PHE A 109 14.54 1.69 12.08
C PHE A 109 15.49 1.43 10.89
N GLY A 110 15.29 2.15 9.79
CA GLY A 110 16.07 2.01 8.56
C GLY A 110 15.54 0.99 7.55
N PHE A 111 14.62 0.12 7.93
CA PHE A 111 14.01 -0.88 7.04
C PHE A 111 12.70 -0.38 6.45
N TYR A 112 12.54 -0.57 5.14
CA TYR A 112 11.28 -0.30 4.44
C TYR A 112 10.72 -1.60 3.88
N PHE A 113 9.49 -1.89 4.24
CA PHE A 113 8.74 -3.02 3.71
C PHE A 113 7.26 -2.64 3.66
N SER A 114 6.73 -2.50 2.46
CA SER A 114 5.31 -2.23 2.23
C SER A 114 4.83 -2.97 0.98
N PRO A 115 4.12 -4.09 1.14
CA PRO A 115 3.54 -4.78 -0.01
C PRO A 115 2.37 -4.03 -0.63
N LEU A 116 1.76 -3.10 0.10
CA LEU A 116 0.66 -2.26 -0.35
C LEU A 116 0.79 -0.85 0.24
N ASN A 117 0.82 0.14 -0.62
CA ASN A 117 0.55 1.54 -0.29
C ASN A 117 -0.72 1.97 -1.01
N VAL A 118 -1.52 2.80 -0.36
CA VAL A 118 -2.76 3.30 -0.94
C VAL A 118 -2.79 4.81 -0.84
N TYR A 119 -3.21 5.44 -1.91
CA TYR A 119 -3.42 6.88 -1.97
C TYR A 119 -4.88 7.14 -2.28
N PHE A 120 -5.58 7.81 -1.37
CA PHE A 120 -6.95 8.25 -1.55
C PHE A 120 -6.96 9.71 -1.99
N VAL A 121 -7.71 10.01 -3.05
CA VAL A 121 -7.92 11.38 -3.54
C VAL A 121 -9.29 11.84 -3.10
N LYS A 122 -9.33 13.00 -2.43
CA LYS A 122 -10.54 13.62 -1.93
C LYS A 122 -10.92 14.78 -2.85
N THR A 123 -12.14 14.74 -3.39
CA THR A 123 -12.74 15.80 -4.19
C THR A 123 -13.94 16.36 -3.42
N ALA A 124 -13.93 17.65 -3.12
CA ALA A 124 -14.82 18.25 -2.14
C ALA A 124 -14.73 17.52 -0.78
N ASP A 125 -15.80 16.96 -0.26
CA ASP A 125 -15.80 16.26 1.02
C ASP A 125 -15.81 14.73 0.93
N LYS A 126 -15.63 14.17 -0.29
CA LYS A 126 -15.67 12.73 -0.53
C LYS A 126 -14.36 12.21 -1.09
N PHE A 127 -13.99 11.01 -0.69
CA PHE A 127 -12.98 10.23 -1.39
C PHE A 127 -13.59 9.67 -2.68
N THR A 128 -13.08 10.14 -3.82
CA THR A 128 -13.62 9.80 -5.15
C THR A 128 -12.75 8.79 -5.88
N HIS A 129 -11.45 8.83 -5.65
CA HIS A 129 -10.50 7.94 -6.34
C HIS A 129 -9.50 7.33 -5.38
N MET A 130 -8.96 6.20 -5.76
CA MET A 130 -7.90 5.49 -5.03
C MET A 130 -6.83 5.00 -6.00
N LEU A 131 -5.56 5.17 -5.62
CA LEU A 131 -4.43 4.53 -6.28
C LEU A 131 -3.82 3.51 -5.33
N ALA A 132 -3.81 2.25 -5.71
CA ALA A 132 -3.13 1.18 -4.97
C ALA A 132 -1.77 0.91 -5.61
N GLU A 133 -0.69 1.15 -4.87
CA GLU A 133 0.67 0.76 -5.23
C GLU A 133 0.95 -0.61 -4.61
N VAL A 134 0.99 -1.64 -5.43
CA VAL A 134 1.22 -3.02 -5.02
C VAL A 134 2.66 -3.41 -5.36
N SER A 135 3.39 -3.93 -4.36
CA SER A 135 4.76 -4.40 -4.54
C SER A 135 4.83 -5.92 -4.40
N ASN A 136 5.53 -6.61 -5.30
CA ASN A 136 5.85 -8.01 -5.13
C ASN A 136 7.17 -8.18 -4.38
N THR A 137 7.17 -8.99 -3.35
CA THR A 137 8.32 -9.14 -2.45
C THR A 137 9.53 -9.83 -3.10
N PRO A 138 9.39 -10.90 -3.93
CA PRO A 138 10.58 -11.56 -4.47
C PRO A 138 11.33 -10.74 -5.52
N TRP A 139 10.62 -9.90 -6.29
CA TRP A 139 11.19 -9.20 -7.45
C TRP A 139 11.30 -7.69 -7.27
N ASN A 140 10.72 -7.14 -6.16
CA ASN A 140 10.68 -5.71 -5.86
C ASN A 140 10.12 -4.85 -7.01
N GLU A 141 9.18 -5.41 -7.78
CA GLU A 141 8.47 -4.70 -8.82
C GLU A 141 7.24 -4.01 -8.21
N LYS A 142 6.86 -2.87 -8.75
CA LYS A 142 5.67 -2.11 -8.37
C LYS A 142 4.67 -2.06 -9.50
N HIS A 143 3.39 -2.14 -9.16
CA HIS A 143 2.27 -1.96 -10.08
C HIS A 143 1.22 -1.06 -9.45
N TYR A 144 0.51 -0.31 -10.28
CA TYR A 144 -0.47 0.65 -9.84
C TYR A 144 -1.84 0.26 -10.35
N TYR A 145 -2.83 0.24 -9.45
CA TYR A 145 -4.25 0.12 -9.79
C TYR A 145 -4.94 1.41 -9.41
N ALA A 146 -5.43 2.14 -10.41
CA ALA A 146 -6.27 3.31 -10.21
C ALA A 146 -7.74 2.89 -10.21
N LEU A 147 -8.50 3.38 -9.26
CA LEU A 147 -9.90 3.02 -9.05
C LEU A 147 -10.74 4.27 -8.86
N ASP A 148 -11.86 4.33 -9.58
CA ASP A 148 -12.97 5.22 -9.29
C ASP A 148 -13.82 4.57 -8.19
N LEU A 149 -13.94 5.22 -7.03
CA LEU A 149 -14.65 4.66 -5.88
C LEU A 149 -16.16 4.68 -6.04
N GLU A 150 -16.68 5.46 -6.96
CA GLU A 150 -18.11 5.51 -7.28
C GLU A 150 -18.48 4.42 -8.31
N ASN A 151 -17.49 3.92 -9.07
CA ASN A 151 -17.71 2.90 -10.12
C ASN A 151 -16.65 1.80 -10.08
N LEU A 152 -16.75 0.93 -9.07
CA LEU A 152 -15.83 -0.19 -8.87
C LEU A 152 -16.20 -1.39 -9.75
N GLU A 153 -15.68 -1.42 -10.96
CA GLU A 153 -15.88 -2.52 -11.89
C GLU A 153 -14.85 -3.66 -11.68
N LYS A 154 -15.19 -4.85 -12.18
CA LYS A 154 -14.24 -5.96 -12.31
C LYS A 154 -13.24 -5.64 -13.40
N HIS A 155 -11.96 -5.90 -13.12
CA HIS A 155 -10.91 -5.73 -14.12
C HIS A 155 -9.93 -6.92 -14.13
N PRO A 156 -9.21 -7.17 -15.23
CA PRO A 156 -8.20 -8.20 -15.29
C PRO A 156 -7.10 -8.00 -14.22
N LYS A 157 -6.52 -9.10 -13.78
CA LYS A 157 -5.31 -9.08 -12.96
C LYS A 157 -4.12 -8.82 -13.86
N GLU A 158 -3.43 -7.71 -13.67
CA GLU A 158 -2.32 -7.26 -14.51
C GLU A 158 -0.94 -7.51 -13.90
N PHE A 159 -0.89 -7.84 -12.61
CA PHE A 159 0.36 -7.93 -11.87
C PHE A 159 0.55 -9.28 -11.18
N HIS A 160 1.77 -9.86 -11.33
CA HIS A 160 2.14 -11.12 -10.72
C HIS A 160 2.64 -10.90 -9.28
N VAL A 161 1.71 -10.82 -8.34
CA VAL A 161 1.99 -10.51 -6.93
C VAL A 161 2.66 -11.68 -6.19
N SER A 162 2.36 -12.93 -6.59
CA SER A 162 2.82 -14.11 -5.88
C SER A 162 2.95 -15.30 -6.83
N PRO A 163 4.02 -16.12 -6.72
CA PRO A 163 4.20 -17.30 -7.56
C PRO A 163 3.15 -18.38 -7.35
N PHE A 164 2.33 -18.26 -6.34
CA PHE A 164 1.24 -19.20 -6.07
C PHE A 164 -0.12 -18.77 -6.63
N ASN A 165 -0.22 -17.61 -7.30
CA ASN A 165 -1.44 -17.07 -7.88
C ASN A 165 -1.32 -16.94 -9.39
N SER A 166 -2.24 -17.58 -10.15
CA SER A 166 -2.32 -17.44 -11.62
C SER A 166 -2.52 -15.97 -12.03
N MET A 167 -2.14 -15.66 -13.29
CA MET A 167 -2.47 -14.40 -13.95
C MET A 167 -3.86 -14.42 -14.59
N ASP A 168 -4.41 -15.59 -14.90
CA ASP A 168 -5.73 -15.76 -15.54
C ASP A 168 -6.86 -15.52 -14.53
N GLN A 169 -6.90 -14.32 -13.96
CA GLN A 169 -7.85 -13.92 -12.92
C GLN A 169 -8.39 -12.52 -13.19
N THR A 170 -9.59 -12.26 -12.66
CA THR A 170 -10.18 -10.93 -12.58
C THR A 170 -10.27 -10.49 -11.12
N TYR A 171 -10.06 -9.20 -10.88
CA TYR A 171 -10.18 -8.58 -9.57
C TYR A 171 -11.50 -7.83 -9.44
N GLN A 172 -12.07 -7.91 -8.24
CA GLN A 172 -13.17 -7.07 -7.81
C GLN A 172 -12.82 -6.44 -6.48
N TRP A 173 -12.89 -5.12 -6.41
CA TRP A 173 -12.63 -4.36 -5.20
C TRP A 173 -13.91 -3.98 -4.49
N LYS A 174 -13.84 -3.95 -3.15
CA LYS A 174 -14.88 -3.38 -2.28
C LYS A 174 -14.16 -2.51 -1.27
N ILE A 175 -14.43 -1.21 -1.28
CA ILE A 175 -13.66 -0.23 -0.55
C ILE A 175 -14.58 0.61 0.32
N SER A 176 -14.22 0.73 1.60
CA SER A 176 -14.74 1.75 2.51
C SER A 176 -13.55 2.65 2.85
N PRO A 177 -13.47 3.86 2.31
CA PRO A 177 -12.32 4.75 2.50
C PRO A 177 -12.17 5.17 3.97
N PRO A 178 -11.02 5.77 4.35
CA PRO A 178 -10.83 6.27 5.70
C PRO A 178 -11.73 7.49 5.95
N GLU A 179 -12.51 7.44 7.01
CA GLU A 179 -13.40 8.55 7.42
C GLU A 179 -13.09 8.97 8.86
N ASP A 180 -13.49 10.20 9.22
CA ASP A 180 -13.51 10.68 10.61
C ASP A 180 -14.71 10.13 11.38
N SER A 181 -14.92 8.83 11.29
CA SER A 181 -16.04 8.11 11.89
C SER A 181 -15.54 6.84 12.55
N PRO A 182 -16.33 6.22 13.45
CA PRO A 182 -15.96 4.94 14.04
C PRO A 182 -15.97 3.77 13.05
N LYS A 183 -16.42 4.00 11.80
CA LYS A 183 -16.40 2.98 10.76
C LYS A 183 -14.97 2.60 10.37
N PRO A 184 -14.69 1.32 10.13
CA PRO A 184 -13.38 0.90 9.68
C PRO A 184 -13.11 1.34 8.23
N CYS A 185 -11.84 1.65 7.94
CA CYS A 185 -11.34 1.64 6.57
C CYS A 185 -11.20 0.19 6.12
N ILE A 186 -11.90 -0.19 5.05
CA ILE A 186 -11.87 -1.54 4.50
C ILE A 186 -11.38 -1.48 3.07
N ILE A 187 -10.36 -2.27 2.76
CA ILE A 187 -9.93 -2.55 1.40
C ILE A 187 -10.02 -4.06 1.22
N HIS A 188 -11.00 -4.49 0.45
CA HIS A 188 -11.25 -5.89 0.16
C HIS A 188 -11.13 -6.14 -1.34
N ILE A 189 -10.31 -7.12 -1.70
CA ILE A 189 -10.12 -7.57 -3.07
C ILE A 189 -10.53 -9.03 -3.18
N GLU A 190 -11.35 -9.34 -4.14
CA GLU A 190 -11.72 -10.70 -4.54
C GLU A 190 -11.09 -11.03 -5.88
N SER A 191 -10.55 -12.23 -6.00
CA SER A 191 -9.95 -12.74 -7.23
C SER A 191 -10.77 -13.91 -7.75
N PHE A 192 -11.17 -13.84 -9.01
CA PHE A 192 -11.96 -14.83 -9.70
C PHE A 192 -11.15 -15.45 -10.85
N ASP A 193 -11.25 -16.74 -11.02
CA ASP A 193 -10.71 -17.43 -12.18
C ASP A 193 -11.47 -17.00 -13.45
N GLN A 194 -10.75 -16.60 -14.50
CA GLN A 194 -11.38 -16.05 -15.71
C GLN A 194 -12.25 -17.07 -16.47
N LYS A 195 -11.91 -18.36 -16.40
CA LYS A 195 -12.61 -19.40 -17.14
C LYS A 195 -13.88 -19.86 -16.44
N THR A 196 -13.79 -20.03 -15.11
CA THR A 196 -14.90 -20.61 -14.32
C THR A 196 -15.73 -19.54 -13.61
N ASN A 197 -15.26 -18.30 -13.56
CA ASN A 197 -15.81 -17.20 -12.77
C ASN A 197 -15.99 -17.55 -11.27
N MET A 198 -15.26 -18.57 -10.78
CA MET A 198 -15.28 -18.96 -9.38
C MET A 198 -14.28 -18.11 -8.59
N LYS A 199 -14.69 -17.69 -7.38
CA LYS A 199 -13.78 -17.00 -6.48
C LYS A 199 -12.69 -17.96 -5.98
N VAL A 200 -11.42 -17.61 -6.23
CA VAL A 200 -10.26 -18.43 -5.89
C VAL A 200 -9.45 -17.89 -4.72
N PHE A 201 -9.53 -16.56 -4.50
CA PHE A 201 -8.77 -15.89 -3.46
C PHE A 201 -9.49 -14.61 -3.03
N ASP A 202 -9.31 -14.22 -1.77
CA ASP A 202 -9.59 -12.86 -1.31
C ASP A 202 -8.56 -12.36 -0.30
N ALA A 203 -8.38 -11.05 -0.28
CA ALA A 203 -7.60 -10.33 0.72
C ALA A 203 -8.44 -9.21 1.32
N THR A 204 -8.37 -9.03 2.62
CA THR A 204 -9.10 -7.98 3.35
C THR A 204 -8.16 -7.27 4.29
N LEU A 205 -8.07 -5.96 4.11
CA LEU A 205 -7.49 -5.03 5.05
C LEU A 205 -8.65 -4.37 5.81
N ASN A 206 -8.67 -4.50 7.13
CA ASN A 206 -9.70 -3.93 7.99
C ASN A 206 -9.04 -3.16 9.12
N LEU A 207 -9.12 -1.84 9.06
CA LEU A 207 -8.38 -0.92 9.91
C LEU A 207 -9.31 0.09 10.58
N HIS A 208 -9.08 0.35 11.86
CA HIS A 208 -9.79 1.33 12.65
C HIS A 208 -8.90 2.54 12.93
N ARG A 209 -9.48 3.73 12.82
CA ARG A 209 -8.81 4.99 13.12
C ARG A 209 -8.39 5.05 14.59
N ARG A 210 -7.18 5.54 14.85
CA ARG A 210 -6.63 5.89 16.15
C ARG A 210 -6.00 7.27 16.08
N PRO A 211 -5.95 8.01 17.18
CA PRO A 211 -5.33 9.32 17.17
C PRO A 211 -3.83 9.24 16.79
N LEU A 212 -3.35 10.24 16.08
CA LEU A 212 -1.92 10.47 15.87
C LEU A 212 -1.42 11.36 17.01
N ASP A 213 -1.14 10.74 18.15
CA ASP A 213 -0.59 11.40 19.33
C ASP A 213 0.68 10.69 19.84
N LYS A 214 1.36 11.32 20.78
CA LYS A 214 2.64 10.78 21.32
C LYS A 214 2.49 9.39 21.94
N PRO A 215 1.47 9.10 22.79
CA PRO A 215 1.32 7.77 23.41
C PRO A 215 0.97 6.68 22.39
N GLU A 216 0.06 6.93 21.44
CA GLU A 216 -0.31 5.91 20.44
C GLU A 216 0.83 5.67 19.43
N LEU A 217 1.50 6.76 19.00
CA LEU A 217 2.68 6.65 18.16
C LEU A 217 3.79 5.81 18.83
N ALA A 218 4.11 6.10 20.10
CA ALA A 218 5.09 5.31 20.85
C ALA A 218 4.66 3.84 20.97
N ARG A 219 3.38 3.58 21.25
CA ARG A 219 2.83 2.22 21.37
C ARG A 219 3.00 1.39 20.09
N VAL A 220 2.67 1.98 18.92
CA VAL A 220 2.79 1.26 17.66
C VAL A 220 4.26 1.07 17.26
N LEU A 221 5.11 2.10 17.45
CA LEU A 221 6.51 2.04 17.06
C LEU A 221 7.34 1.07 17.92
N ILE A 222 7.09 0.97 19.23
CA ILE A 222 7.75 -0.01 20.11
C ILE A 222 7.43 -1.45 19.67
N ARG A 223 6.22 -1.70 19.16
CA ARG A 223 5.81 -3.03 18.69
C ARG A 223 6.30 -3.34 17.27
N THR A 224 6.68 -2.35 16.51
CA THR A 224 7.03 -2.48 15.08
C THR A 224 8.17 -3.47 14.81
N PRO A 225 9.31 -3.50 15.53
CA PRO A 225 10.37 -4.46 15.23
C PRO A 225 9.89 -5.91 15.30
N ILE A 226 9.09 -6.23 16.31
CA ILE A 226 8.51 -7.57 16.50
C ILE A 226 7.48 -7.86 15.40
N GLN A 227 6.63 -6.90 15.06
CA GLN A 227 5.62 -7.06 14.01
C GLN A 227 6.27 -7.21 12.63
N THR A 228 7.26 -6.38 12.29
CA THR A 228 7.97 -6.47 11.00
C THR A 228 8.68 -7.81 10.87
N ALA A 229 9.39 -8.25 11.89
CA ALA A 229 10.03 -9.56 11.90
C ALA A 229 8.99 -10.69 11.76
N SER A 230 7.86 -10.60 12.48
CA SER A 230 6.78 -11.59 12.40
C SER A 230 6.11 -11.61 11.03
N VAL A 231 5.90 -10.46 10.39
CA VAL A 231 5.32 -10.39 9.04
C VAL A 231 6.28 -10.96 8.01
N VAL A 232 7.55 -10.57 8.02
CA VAL A 232 8.55 -11.10 7.09
C VAL A 232 8.70 -12.61 7.28
N PHE A 233 8.90 -13.08 8.51
CA PHE A 233 8.95 -14.51 8.81
C PHE A 233 7.66 -15.20 8.39
N GLY A 234 6.50 -14.58 8.68
CA GLY A 234 5.19 -15.09 8.30
C GLY A 234 5.04 -15.30 6.80
N ILE A 235 5.50 -14.37 5.95
CA ILE A 235 5.45 -14.51 4.49
C ILE A 235 6.22 -15.74 4.03
N TYR A 236 7.46 -15.93 4.48
CA TYR A 236 8.25 -17.10 4.12
C TYR A 236 7.65 -18.39 4.70
N TRP A 237 7.12 -18.35 5.92
CA TRP A 237 6.44 -19.48 6.54
C TRP A 237 5.16 -19.89 5.80
N GLN A 238 4.36 -18.90 5.33
CA GLN A 238 3.18 -19.19 4.53
C GLN A 238 3.56 -19.71 3.14
N ALA A 239 4.62 -19.17 2.53
CA ALA A 239 5.15 -19.70 1.28
C ALA A 239 5.61 -21.16 1.43
N LEU A 240 6.33 -21.48 2.51
CA LEU A 240 6.73 -22.86 2.82
C LEU A 240 5.52 -23.78 3.02
N LYS A 241 4.50 -23.35 3.77
CA LYS A 241 3.26 -24.11 3.94
C LYS A 241 2.55 -24.38 2.61
N LEU A 242 2.49 -23.39 1.71
CA LEU A 242 1.89 -23.57 0.38
C LEU A 242 2.71 -24.53 -0.47
N PHE A 243 4.03 -24.46 -0.41
CA PHE A 243 4.94 -25.37 -1.08
C PHE A 243 4.74 -26.83 -0.56
N LEU A 244 4.72 -27.03 0.74
CA LEU A 244 4.46 -28.34 1.37
C LEU A 244 3.07 -28.89 1.03
N LYS A 245 2.07 -28.02 0.89
CA LYS A 245 0.73 -28.38 0.42
C LYS A 245 0.65 -28.67 -1.08
N ARG A 246 1.80 -28.62 -1.79
CA ARG A 246 1.87 -28.80 -3.26
C ARG A 246 0.92 -27.84 -4.00
N ALA A 247 0.84 -26.58 -3.55
CA ALA A 247 0.14 -25.54 -4.30
C ALA A 247 0.84 -25.32 -5.65
N PRO A 248 0.10 -25.10 -6.74
CA PRO A 248 0.71 -24.87 -8.04
C PRO A 248 1.61 -23.64 -8.00
N PHE A 249 2.78 -23.78 -8.63
CA PHE A 249 3.77 -22.71 -8.75
C PHE A 249 3.73 -22.15 -10.17
N TYR A 250 3.47 -20.87 -10.31
CA TYR A 250 3.41 -20.16 -11.58
C TYR A 250 4.70 -19.38 -11.79
N LYS A 251 5.37 -19.63 -12.90
CA LYS A 251 6.57 -18.87 -13.27
C LYS A 251 6.20 -17.41 -13.53
N HIS A 252 7.10 -16.50 -13.14
CA HIS A 252 6.97 -15.09 -13.45
C HIS A 252 6.91 -14.90 -14.96
N PRO A 253 5.89 -14.21 -15.53
CA PRO A 253 5.85 -13.92 -16.95
C PRO A 253 7.02 -12.98 -17.29
N PHE A 254 8.04 -13.49 -17.98
CA PHE A 254 9.07 -12.63 -18.53
C PHE A 254 8.43 -11.68 -19.54
N LYS A 255 8.59 -10.38 -19.34
CA LYS A 255 8.25 -9.39 -20.36
C LYS A 255 9.13 -9.65 -21.59
N SER A 256 8.62 -10.37 -22.59
CA SER A 256 9.19 -10.37 -23.93
C SER A 256 8.93 -8.99 -24.54
N GLY A 257 9.94 -8.14 -24.53
CA GLY A 257 10.11 -7.02 -25.43
C GLY A 257 9.03 -5.93 -25.45
N THR A 258 9.15 -4.94 -24.56
CA THR A 258 8.86 -3.56 -24.92
C THR A 258 9.94 -2.70 -24.26
N LYS A 259 10.74 -2.03 -25.12
CA LYS A 259 11.81 -1.11 -24.72
C LYS A 259 11.25 0.11 -24.03
N GLY A 260 11.08 0.04 -22.71
CA GLY A 260 10.91 1.20 -21.84
C GLY A 260 12.23 1.40 -21.09
N LYS A 261 12.84 2.55 -21.24
CA LYS A 261 14.16 2.92 -20.66
C LYS A 261 14.18 2.64 -19.15
N THR A 262 14.85 1.56 -18.76
CA THR A 262 15.27 1.32 -17.39
C THR A 262 16.60 2.04 -17.22
N THR A 263 16.60 3.11 -16.46
CA THR A 263 17.84 3.72 -15.96
C THR A 263 18.41 2.78 -14.90
N GLN A 264 19.33 1.92 -15.32
CA GLN A 264 20.18 1.16 -14.40
C GLN A 264 21.20 2.14 -13.82
N HIS A 265 21.13 2.41 -12.53
CA HIS A 265 22.29 2.92 -11.81
C HIS A 265 23.27 1.76 -11.61
N GLU A 266 24.32 1.73 -12.42
CA GLU A 266 25.52 0.93 -12.14
C GLU A 266 26.18 1.44 -10.85
N PRO A 267 26.69 0.56 -9.98
CA PRO A 267 27.53 0.97 -8.86
C PRO A 267 28.91 1.39 -9.40
N GLU A 268 29.32 2.62 -9.09
CA GLU A 268 30.67 3.10 -9.33
C GLU A 268 31.69 2.17 -8.64
N LYS A 269 32.57 1.57 -9.46
CA LYS A 269 33.76 0.88 -9.00
C LYS A 269 34.77 1.92 -8.50
N PHE A 270 35.01 1.93 -7.21
CA PHE A 270 36.23 2.56 -6.68
C PHE A 270 37.45 1.79 -7.21
N SER A 271 38.26 2.45 -8.01
CA SER A 271 39.62 2.05 -8.30
C SER A 271 40.59 3.09 -7.74
N HIS A 272 41.40 2.62 -6.81
CA HIS A 272 42.63 3.16 -6.25
C HIS A 272 42.80 4.66 -6.00
#